data_e0db08fb10e5662173792425dd8da96b
#
_entry.id   e0db08fb10e5662173792425dd8da96b
#
_cell.length_a   1.000
_cell.length_b   1.000
_cell.length_c   1.000
_cell.angle_alpha   90.00
_cell.angle_beta   90.00
_cell.angle_gamma   90.00
#
_symmetry.space_group_name_H-M   'P 1'
#
loop_
_entity.id
_entity.type
_entity.pdbx_description
1 polymer ?
#
loop_
_entity_poly.entity_id
_entity_poly.type
_entity_poly.pdbx_seq_one_letter_code
_entity_poly.pdbx_strand_id
1 'polypeptide(L)'
;ELRDGWDLVLDIDCPFWHFSKLTAHLFIKALEEHNIESIGCKFSGNKGFHISVPFEAFPEKVNDVPVKDWFPEGPKRIALYLLDYISNNLIKVQGDNVDFDGVFNTTINEISKISGKEKKELSVTKCLKCKSKLKHTKKRTEFICKNCSYRIIKEDNTKLLVCPKCKILMEKIEHESLCHCGSNDYITLFDPLSIIEVDTILISSRHMYRAPYSLHEKSGLASVVFSHKNIMSFEKDQANPEKIMKTKTFMKTDAKKGEAYKLLIQAFDHQTEQNSITNRS
;
A
#
# COMPACT_ATOMS: atom_id res chain seq x y z
N GLU A 1 -14.25 4.96 -26.75
CA GLU A 1 -13.63 3.80 -26.07
C GLU A 1 -14.63 2.70 -25.86
N LEU A 2 -14.22 1.44 -26.09
CA LEU A 2 -15.06 0.23 -25.97
C LEU A 2 -15.11 -0.31 -24.52
N ARG A 3 -14.86 0.52 -23.50
CA ARG A 3 -14.90 0.08 -22.11
C ARG A 3 -16.26 0.35 -21.49
N ASP A 4 -16.92 -0.69 -21.00
CA ASP A 4 -18.20 -0.58 -20.31
C ASP A 4 -18.06 -0.39 -18.80
N GLY A 5 -16.91 -0.82 -18.23
CA GLY A 5 -16.60 -0.69 -16.80
C GLY A 5 -15.22 -1.23 -16.45
N TRP A 6 -14.95 -1.37 -15.16
CA TRP A 6 -13.72 -1.97 -14.62
C TRP A 6 -13.99 -2.63 -13.27
N ASP A 7 -13.55 -3.84 -13.10
CA ASP A 7 -13.58 -4.50 -11.80
C ASP A 7 -12.40 -4.04 -10.95
N LEU A 8 -12.61 -3.86 -9.65
CA LEU A 8 -11.50 -3.72 -8.71
C LEU A 8 -10.91 -5.11 -8.49
N VAL A 9 -9.66 -5.30 -8.86
CA VAL A 9 -8.90 -6.51 -8.53
C VAL A 9 -7.63 -6.12 -7.80
N LEU A 10 -7.53 -6.58 -6.55
CA LEU A 10 -6.36 -6.39 -5.69
C LEU A 10 -5.52 -7.67 -5.76
N ASP A 11 -4.29 -7.56 -6.23
CA ASP A 11 -3.35 -8.67 -6.29
C ASP A 11 -2.40 -8.63 -5.09
N ILE A 12 -2.48 -9.67 -4.26
CA ILE A 12 -1.68 -9.85 -3.06
C ILE A 12 -0.60 -10.87 -3.38
N ASP A 13 0.61 -10.41 -3.56
CA ASP A 13 1.77 -11.24 -3.90
C ASP A 13 2.86 -11.16 -2.81
N CYS A 14 2.55 -11.67 -1.62
CA CYS A 14 3.50 -11.76 -0.53
C CYS A 14 4.24 -13.11 -0.58
N PRO A 15 5.59 -13.13 -0.49
CA PRO A 15 6.37 -14.37 -0.54
C PRO A 15 6.12 -15.31 0.65
N PHE A 16 5.65 -14.76 1.77
CA PHE A 16 5.41 -15.51 3.01
C PHE A 16 3.95 -15.91 3.12
N TRP A 17 3.66 -17.21 3.08
CA TRP A 17 2.31 -17.76 3.04
C TRP A 17 1.38 -17.20 4.12
N HIS A 18 1.88 -17.15 5.36
CA HIS A 18 1.09 -16.62 6.47
C HIS A 18 0.76 -15.14 6.30
N PHE A 19 1.73 -14.33 5.92
CA PHE A 19 1.51 -12.89 5.66
C PHE A 19 0.67 -12.65 4.41
N SER A 20 0.73 -13.52 3.40
CA SER A 20 -0.15 -13.45 2.23
C SER A 20 -1.62 -13.63 2.64
N LYS A 21 -1.92 -14.64 3.47
CA LYS A 21 -3.28 -14.85 4.02
C LYS A 21 -3.72 -13.68 4.90
N LEU A 22 -2.82 -13.20 5.76
CA LEU A 22 -3.08 -12.07 6.66
C LEU A 22 -3.37 -10.79 5.88
N THR A 23 -2.56 -10.47 4.86
CA THR A 23 -2.79 -9.32 3.98
C THR A 23 -4.15 -9.42 3.29
N ALA A 24 -4.47 -10.60 2.73
CA ALA A 24 -5.77 -10.82 2.10
C ALA A 24 -6.93 -10.64 3.11
N HIS A 25 -6.79 -11.15 4.33
CA HIS A 25 -7.77 -10.96 5.40
C HIS A 25 -8.00 -9.49 5.70
N LEU A 26 -6.93 -8.71 5.88
CA LEU A 26 -7.02 -7.27 6.19
C LEU A 26 -7.70 -6.47 5.07
N PHE A 27 -7.43 -6.80 3.80
CA PHE A 27 -8.14 -6.16 2.68
C PHE A 27 -9.62 -6.54 2.64
N ILE A 28 -9.96 -7.82 2.86
CA ILE A 28 -11.35 -8.28 2.96
C ILE A 28 -12.05 -7.54 4.11
N LYS A 29 -11.43 -7.48 5.28
CA LYS A 29 -11.97 -6.78 6.44
C LYS A 29 -12.20 -5.29 6.17
N ALA A 30 -11.23 -4.62 5.55
CA ALA A 30 -11.37 -3.22 5.15
C ALA A 30 -12.55 -3.02 4.18
N LEU A 31 -12.74 -3.90 3.21
CA LEU A 31 -13.89 -3.86 2.29
C LEU A 31 -15.21 -4.07 3.03
N GLU A 32 -15.29 -5.04 3.95
CA GLU A 32 -16.46 -5.32 4.78
C GLU A 32 -16.84 -4.12 5.65
N GLU A 33 -15.86 -3.42 6.25
CA GLU A 33 -16.08 -2.20 7.04
C GLU A 33 -16.58 -1.01 6.19
N HIS A 34 -16.38 -1.07 4.88
CA HIS A 34 -16.98 -0.15 3.91
C HIS A 34 -18.33 -0.64 3.36
N ASN A 35 -18.92 -1.67 3.97
CA ASN A 35 -20.20 -2.30 3.59
C ASN A 35 -20.20 -2.94 2.20
N ILE A 36 -19.04 -3.45 1.76
CA ILE A 36 -18.97 -4.24 0.53
C ILE A 36 -19.28 -5.70 0.85
N GLU A 37 -20.33 -6.24 0.24
CA GLU A 37 -20.76 -7.64 0.37
C GLU A 37 -20.33 -8.50 -0.82
N SER A 38 -20.16 -7.86 -1.99
CA SER A 38 -19.84 -8.53 -3.25
C SER A 38 -18.34 -8.79 -3.41
N ILE A 39 -17.71 -9.37 -2.37
CA ILE A 39 -16.29 -9.67 -2.36
C ILE A 39 -16.03 -11.04 -2.99
N GLY A 40 -15.29 -11.06 -4.12
CA GLY A 40 -14.71 -12.26 -4.68
C GLY A 40 -13.32 -12.53 -4.10
N CYS A 41 -12.99 -13.81 -3.90
CA CYS A 41 -11.68 -14.22 -3.43
C CYS A 41 -11.20 -15.47 -4.15
N LYS A 42 -9.96 -15.47 -4.63
CA LYS A 42 -9.33 -16.65 -5.21
C LYS A 42 -7.86 -16.73 -4.88
N PHE A 43 -7.35 -17.92 -4.79
CA PHE A 43 -5.92 -18.21 -4.75
C PHE A 43 -5.29 -17.98 -6.12
N SER A 44 -4.10 -17.39 -6.18
CA SER A 44 -3.42 -17.10 -7.46
C SER A 44 -2.82 -18.34 -8.12
N GLY A 45 -2.72 -19.45 -7.38
CA GLY A 45 -2.11 -20.71 -7.84
C GLY A 45 -0.70 -20.95 -7.29
N ASN A 46 -0.06 -19.98 -6.61
CA ASN A 46 1.29 -20.17 -6.06
C ASN A 46 1.42 -19.67 -4.61
N LYS A 47 1.44 -18.35 -4.39
CA LYS A 47 1.72 -17.77 -3.06
C LYS A 47 0.79 -16.62 -2.70
N GLY A 48 0.01 -16.11 -3.64
CA GLY A 48 -0.82 -14.92 -3.50
C GLY A 48 -2.31 -15.18 -3.60
N PHE A 49 -3.06 -14.10 -3.46
CA PHE A 49 -4.51 -14.09 -3.56
C PHE A 49 -4.97 -12.90 -4.40
N HIS A 50 -6.07 -13.08 -5.13
CA HIS A 50 -6.77 -11.97 -5.76
C HIS A 50 -8.09 -11.75 -5.04
N ILE A 51 -8.34 -10.49 -4.68
CA ILE A 51 -9.60 -10.04 -4.10
C ILE A 51 -10.27 -9.15 -5.13
N SER A 52 -11.57 -9.34 -5.37
CA SER A 52 -12.30 -8.56 -6.35
C SER A 52 -13.55 -7.93 -5.79
N VAL A 53 -13.90 -6.76 -6.34
CA VAL A 53 -15.22 -6.14 -6.24
C VAL A 53 -15.66 -5.83 -7.66
N PRO A 54 -16.83 -6.34 -8.10
CA PRO A 54 -17.29 -6.17 -9.48
C PRO A 54 -17.69 -4.72 -9.75
N PHE A 55 -17.65 -4.31 -11.02
CA PHE A 55 -18.02 -2.95 -11.42
C PHE A 55 -19.46 -2.59 -11.07
N GLU A 56 -20.36 -3.56 -11.08
CA GLU A 56 -21.77 -3.40 -10.70
C GLU A 56 -21.96 -2.90 -9.26
N ALA A 57 -20.97 -3.12 -8.37
CA ALA A 57 -20.97 -2.59 -7.01
C ALA A 57 -20.74 -1.07 -6.96
N PHE A 58 -20.13 -0.49 -8.00
CA PHE A 58 -19.83 0.94 -8.06
C PHE A 58 -21.02 1.73 -8.62
N PRO A 59 -21.12 3.03 -8.29
CA PRO A 59 -22.16 3.89 -8.87
C PRO A 59 -21.86 4.13 -10.36
N GLU A 60 -22.90 4.38 -11.15
CA GLU A 60 -22.75 4.70 -12.58
C GLU A 60 -22.01 6.02 -12.80
N LYS A 61 -22.31 7.01 -11.93
CA LYS A 61 -21.72 8.37 -11.99
C LYS A 61 -21.44 8.90 -10.59
N VAL A 62 -20.44 9.76 -10.51
CA VAL A 62 -20.17 10.61 -9.35
C VAL A 62 -19.92 12.03 -9.86
N ASN A 63 -20.65 13.03 -9.35
CA ASN A 63 -20.59 14.43 -9.82
C ASN A 63 -20.72 14.54 -11.35
N ASP A 64 -21.71 13.83 -11.91
CA ASP A 64 -22.01 13.75 -13.35
C ASP A 64 -20.92 13.11 -14.24
N VAL A 65 -19.81 12.66 -13.66
CA VAL A 65 -18.76 11.95 -14.39
C VAL A 65 -18.99 10.45 -14.32
N PRO A 66 -19.03 9.73 -15.46
CA PRO A 66 -19.17 8.28 -15.47
C PRO A 66 -17.98 7.59 -14.78
N VAL A 67 -18.27 6.70 -13.82
CA VAL A 67 -17.22 6.00 -13.06
C VAL A 67 -16.38 5.07 -13.94
N LYS A 68 -16.95 4.55 -15.02
CA LYS A 68 -16.21 3.74 -16.01
C LYS A 68 -14.98 4.46 -16.58
N ASP A 69 -15.01 5.79 -16.66
CA ASP A 69 -13.95 6.60 -17.25
C ASP A 69 -12.80 6.87 -16.25
N TRP A 70 -12.94 6.45 -14.99
CA TRP A 70 -11.95 6.66 -13.96
C TRP A 70 -10.84 5.60 -13.93
N PHE A 71 -10.82 4.68 -14.87
CA PHE A 71 -9.73 3.71 -14.98
C PHE A 71 -8.51 4.33 -15.71
N PRO A 72 -7.27 4.09 -15.23
CA PRO A 72 -6.87 3.22 -14.12
C PRO A 72 -6.83 3.94 -12.75
N GLU A 73 -7.15 5.21 -12.71
CA GLU A 73 -6.96 6.06 -11.52
C GLU A 73 -7.89 5.66 -10.36
N GLY A 74 -9.15 5.33 -10.65
CA GLY A 74 -10.12 4.91 -9.64
C GLY A 74 -9.66 3.70 -8.82
N PRO A 75 -9.37 2.55 -9.46
CA PRO A 75 -8.85 1.38 -8.75
C PRO A 75 -7.56 1.64 -7.99
N LYS A 76 -6.63 2.46 -8.54
CA LYS A 76 -5.38 2.82 -7.86
C LYS A 76 -5.63 3.60 -6.59
N ARG A 77 -6.50 4.59 -6.62
CA ARG A 77 -6.86 5.39 -5.44
C ARG A 77 -7.51 4.52 -4.37
N ILE A 78 -8.40 3.63 -4.76
CA ILE A 78 -9.02 2.68 -3.82
C ILE A 78 -7.95 1.80 -3.16
N ALA A 79 -7.03 1.23 -3.91
CA ALA A 79 -5.97 0.38 -3.37
C ALA A 79 -5.07 1.15 -2.37
N LEU A 80 -4.66 2.37 -2.70
CA LEU A 80 -3.85 3.22 -1.83
C LEU A 80 -4.60 3.64 -0.57
N TYR A 81 -5.87 4.01 -0.71
CA TYR A 81 -6.73 4.34 0.43
C TYR A 81 -6.90 3.14 1.37
N LEU A 82 -7.18 1.95 0.82
CA LEU A 82 -7.33 0.74 1.62
C LEU A 82 -6.04 0.38 2.36
N LEU A 83 -4.86 0.55 1.76
CA LEU A 83 -3.57 0.35 2.44
C LEU A 83 -3.42 1.30 3.64
N ASP A 84 -3.74 2.57 3.45
CA ASP A 84 -3.69 3.56 4.54
C ASP A 84 -4.73 3.25 5.63
N TYR A 85 -5.95 2.90 5.23
CA TYR A 85 -7.02 2.49 6.14
C TYR A 85 -6.61 1.29 6.99
N ILE A 86 -6.09 0.23 6.39
CA ILE A 86 -5.59 -0.98 7.07
C ILE A 86 -4.51 -0.61 8.09
N SER A 87 -3.52 0.18 7.64
CA SER A 87 -2.39 0.59 8.49
C SER A 87 -2.83 1.38 9.72
N ASN A 88 -3.87 2.20 9.61
CA ASN A 88 -4.30 3.10 10.68
C ASN A 88 -5.42 2.54 11.56
N ASN A 89 -6.25 1.62 11.04
CA ASN A 89 -7.45 1.15 11.74
C ASN A 89 -7.41 -0.32 12.14
N LEU A 90 -6.79 -1.19 11.31
CA LEU A 90 -6.80 -2.65 11.54
C LEU A 90 -5.51 -3.17 12.17
N ILE A 91 -4.47 -2.35 12.26
CA ILE A 91 -3.19 -2.76 12.85
C ILE A 91 -2.87 -1.87 14.04
N LYS A 92 -2.71 -2.51 15.21
CA LYS A 92 -2.36 -1.84 16.45
C LYS A 92 -0.94 -2.20 16.85
N VAL A 93 -0.13 -1.20 17.15
CA VAL A 93 1.26 -1.36 17.59
C VAL A 93 1.41 -0.82 18.99
N GLN A 94 1.86 -1.66 19.92
CA GLN A 94 2.13 -1.29 21.31
C GLN A 94 3.51 -1.80 21.71
N GLY A 95 4.50 -0.88 21.71
CA GLY A 95 5.90 -1.25 21.90
C GLY A 95 6.39 -2.19 20.81
N ASP A 96 6.83 -3.40 21.16
CA ASP A 96 7.25 -4.44 20.22
C ASP A 96 6.09 -5.34 19.73
N ASN A 97 4.92 -5.23 20.36
CA ASN A 97 3.76 -6.05 20.02
C ASN A 97 2.97 -5.43 18.86
N VAL A 98 2.56 -6.27 17.91
CA VAL A 98 1.75 -5.91 16.74
C VAL A 98 0.54 -6.82 16.69
N ASP A 99 -0.65 -6.22 16.74
CA ASP A 99 -1.94 -6.90 16.59
C ASP A 99 -2.54 -6.56 15.22
N PHE A 100 -2.90 -7.59 14.47
CA PHE A 100 -3.53 -7.51 13.17
C PHE A 100 -5.00 -7.90 13.30
N ASP A 101 -5.87 -6.93 13.55
CA ASP A 101 -7.34 -7.09 13.66
C ASP A 101 -7.79 -8.18 14.64
N GLY A 102 -7.02 -8.43 15.70
CA GLY A 102 -7.29 -9.51 16.66
C GLY A 102 -7.12 -10.94 16.14
N VAL A 103 -6.80 -11.11 14.85
CA VAL A 103 -6.65 -12.43 14.21
C VAL A 103 -5.23 -12.97 14.35
N PHE A 104 -4.25 -12.08 14.36
CA PHE A 104 -2.85 -12.44 14.51
C PHE A 104 -2.11 -11.44 15.39
N ASN A 105 -1.57 -11.95 16.50
CA ASN A 105 -0.74 -11.18 17.43
C ASN A 105 0.70 -11.70 17.37
N THR A 106 1.66 -10.81 17.25
CA THR A 106 3.07 -11.16 17.13
C THR A 106 3.97 -10.00 17.61
N THR A 107 5.28 -10.18 17.53
CA THR A 107 6.24 -9.13 17.84
C THR A 107 7.00 -8.68 16.58
N ILE A 108 7.55 -7.45 16.59
CA ILE A 108 8.39 -6.95 15.51
C ILE A 108 9.61 -7.88 15.31
N ASN A 109 10.10 -8.48 16.39
CA ASN A 109 11.20 -9.46 16.32
C ASN A 109 10.81 -10.74 15.56
N GLU A 110 9.61 -11.25 15.79
CA GLU A 110 9.09 -12.42 15.07
C GLU A 110 8.82 -12.11 13.60
N ILE A 111 8.25 -10.93 13.32
CA ILE A 111 8.06 -10.45 11.95
C ILE A 111 9.41 -10.38 11.22
N SER A 112 10.45 -9.82 11.85
CA SER A 112 11.81 -9.76 11.31
C SER A 112 12.35 -11.16 10.98
N LYS A 113 12.18 -12.13 11.89
CA LYS A 113 12.62 -13.53 11.68
C LYS A 113 11.87 -14.21 10.53
N ILE A 114 10.55 -14.06 10.46
CA ILE A 114 9.71 -14.68 9.43
C ILE A 114 9.96 -14.06 8.05
N SER A 115 10.07 -12.73 7.99
CA SER A 115 10.26 -12.00 6.74
C SER A 115 11.70 -11.93 6.26
N GLY A 116 12.67 -12.24 7.13
CA GLY A 116 14.09 -12.05 6.85
C GLY A 116 14.51 -10.58 6.72
N LYS A 117 13.58 -9.64 6.98
CA LYS A 117 13.86 -8.18 6.92
C LYS A 117 14.47 -7.70 8.24
N GLU A 118 15.44 -6.83 8.16
CA GLU A 118 15.97 -6.17 9.35
C GLU A 118 14.94 -5.22 9.97
N LYS A 119 15.04 -4.96 11.29
CA LYS A 119 14.12 -4.01 11.98
C LYS A 119 14.08 -2.64 11.32
N LYS A 120 15.19 -2.20 10.73
CA LYS A 120 15.27 -0.94 9.99
C LYS A 120 14.37 -0.92 8.74
N GLU A 121 14.26 -2.05 8.04
CA GLU A 121 13.40 -2.21 6.86
C GLU A 121 11.93 -2.34 7.24
N LEU A 122 11.65 -2.73 8.49
CA LEU A 122 10.32 -2.82 9.08
C LEU A 122 9.87 -1.52 9.73
N SER A 123 10.63 -0.44 9.62
CA SER A 123 10.36 0.81 10.32
C SER A 123 10.24 1.99 9.38
N VAL A 124 9.45 2.97 9.78
CA VAL A 124 9.29 4.26 9.12
C VAL A 124 9.56 5.38 10.11
N THR A 125 10.34 6.37 9.69
CA THR A 125 10.55 7.58 10.47
C THR A 125 9.54 8.65 10.03
N LYS A 126 8.79 9.20 10.98
CA LYS A 126 7.81 10.25 10.75
C LYS A 126 8.16 11.52 11.54
N CYS A 127 7.91 12.67 10.95
CA CYS A 127 8.02 13.94 11.64
C CYS A 127 6.92 14.08 12.70
N LEU A 128 7.27 14.46 13.93
CA LEU A 128 6.27 14.64 15.00
C LEU A 128 5.34 15.82 14.73
N LYS A 129 5.81 16.86 14.03
CA LYS A 129 5.03 18.07 13.75
C LYS A 129 4.04 17.88 12.61
N CYS A 130 4.47 17.46 11.43
CA CYS A 130 3.62 17.36 10.25
C CYS A 130 3.21 15.93 9.88
N LYS A 131 3.65 14.92 10.64
CA LYS A 131 3.37 13.48 10.47
C LYS A 131 3.83 12.89 9.13
N SER A 132 4.48 13.67 8.27
CA SER A 132 4.99 13.16 7.00
C SER A 132 6.08 12.11 7.20
N LYS A 133 6.09 11.09 6.35
CA LYS A 133 7.17 10.11 6.28
C LYS A 133 8.43 10.81 5.80
N LEU A 134 9.53 10.62 6.52
CA LEU A 134 10.84 11.09 6.07
C LEU A 134 11.35 10.10 5.01
N LYS A 135 11.39 10.55 3.78
CA LYS A 135 12.18 9.88 2.75
C LYS A 135 13.66 10.05 3.14
N HIS A 136 14.47 9.00 2.97
CA HIS A 136 15.91 9.04 3.26
C HIS A 136 16.51 10.37 2.82
N THR A 137 16.81 11.20 3.80
CA THR A 137 17.15 12.59 3.57
C THR A 137 18.55 12.66 3.01
N LYS A 138 18.69 13.29 1.87
CA LYS A 138 20.00 13.78 1.41
C LYS A 138 20.50 14.74 2.50
N LYS A 139 21.68 14.48 3.05
CA LYS A 139 22.35 15.39 3.98
C LYS A 139 22.40 16.76 3.31
N ARG A 140 21.76 17.76 3.89
CA ARG A 140 21.90 19.15 3.44
C ARG A 140 23.13 19.73 4.12
N THR A 141 24.04 20.22 3.32
CA THR A 141 25.26 20.90 3.81
C THR A 141 25.09 22.38 3.58
N GLU A 142 25.10 23.16 4.64
CA GLU A 142 25.15 24.61 4.58
C GLU A 142 26.62 25.07 4.61
N PHE A 143 26.96 25.96 3.70
CA PHE A 143 28.26 26.62 3.68
C PHE A 143 28.07 28.08 4.04
N ILE A 144 28.81 28.58 5.03
CA ILE A 144 28.75 29.95 5.53
C ILE A 144 30.10 30.63 5.36
N CYS A 145 30.11 31.80 4.75
CA CYS A 145 31.32 32.62 4.65
C CYS A 145 31.48 33.45 5.92
N LYS A 146 32.57 33.24 6.69
CA LYS A 146 32.87 34.01 7.92
C LYS A 146 33.14 35.50 7.68
N ASN A 147 33.50 35.88 6.47
CA ASN A 147 33.82 37.28 6.17
C ASN A 147 32.60 38.11 5.75
N CYS A 148 31.67 37.56 4.93
CA CYS A 148 30.54 38.30 4.41
C CYS A 148 29.20 37.66 4.75
N SER A 149 29.16 36.64 5.57
CA SER A 149 27.96 35.89 5.98
C SER A 149 27.13 35.33 4.81
N TYR A 150 27.75 35.25 3.62
CA TYR A 150 27.08 34.61 2.46
C TYR A 150 26.85 33.14 2.77
N ARG A 151 25.62 32.66 2.49
CA ARG A 151 25.20 31.28 2.74
C ARG A 151 24.77 30.60 1.45
N ILE A 152 25.09 29.32 1.34
CA ILE A 152 24.62 28.45 0.26
C ILE A 152 24.37 27.05 0.80
N ILE A 153 23.25 26.46 0.39
CA ILE A 153 22.89 25.07 0.75
C ILE A 153 23.19 24.17 -0.45
N LYS A 154 23.88 23.07 -0.22
CA LYS A 154 24.15 22.02 -1.20
C LYS A 154 23.54 20.70 -0.74
N GLU A 155 22.97 19.96 -1.70
CA GLU A 155 22.37 18.63 -1.47
C GLU A 155 23.29 17.49 -1.98
N ASP A 156 24.48 17.86 -2.44
CA ASP A 156 25.52 16.95 -2.91
C ASP A 156 26.61 16.74 -1.85
N ASN A 157 27.49 15.78 -2.08
CA ASN A 157 28.62 15.50 -1.19
C ASN A 157 29.79 16.51 -1.33
N THR A 158 29.51 17.78 -1.63
CA THR A 158 30.54 18.82 -1.72
C THR A 158 31.29 18.91 -0.41
N LYS A 159 32.61 18.70 -0.45
CA LYS A 159 33.48 18.73 0.75
C LYS A 159 33.97 20.14 1.10
N LEU A 160 34.25 20.93 0.09
CA LEU A 160 34.82 22.28 0.23
C LEU A 160 34.13 23.24 -0.75
N LEU A 161 33.89 24.48 -0.32
CA LEU A 161 33.32 25.52 -1.17
C LEU A 161 34.03 26.86 -0.89
N VAL A 162 34.31 27.59 -1.97
CA VAL A 162 34.90 28.94 -1.89
C VAL A 162 33.80 29.98 -2.06
N CYS A 163 33.79 30.98 -1.21
CA CYS A 163 32.81 32.07 -1.28
C CYS A 163 32.91 32.81 -2.64
N PRO A 164 31.84 32.94 -3.39
CA PRO A 164 31.87 33.63 -4.67
C PRO A 164 32.19 35.14 -4.53
N LYS A 165 31.88 35.72 -3.38
CA LYS A 165 32.08 37.15 -3.07
C LYS A 165 33.48 37.44 -2.56
N CYS A 166 33.95 36.70 -1.54
CA CYS A 166 35.17 36.99 -0.80
C CYS A 166 36.34 36.15 -1.24
N LYS A 167 36.16 35.12 -2.05
CA LYS A 167 37.17 34.15 -2.51
C LYS A 167 37.91 33.40 -1.40
N ILE A 168 37.30 33.32 -0.20
CA ILE A 168 37.83 32.54 0.95
C ILE A 168 37.06 31.25 1.11
N LEU A 169 37.66 30.26 1.77
CA LEU A 169 37.03 29.00 2.10
C LEU A 169 35.82 29.23 3.03
N MET A 170 34.68 28.63 2.70
CA MET A 170 33.49 28.69 3.53
C MET A 170 33.48 27.59 4.59
N GLU A 171 32.93 27.91 5.74
CA GLU A 171 32.69 26.93 6.80
C GLU A 171 31.55 25.98 6.41
N LYS A 172 31.80 24.69 6.58
CA LYS A 172 30.82 23.63 6.30
C LYS A 172 30.07 23.32 7.57
N ILE A 173 28.74 23.42 7.52
CA ILE A 173 27.84 22.99 8.58
C ILE A 173 26.96 21.87 8.02
N GLU A 174 27.11 20.68 8.59
CA GLU A 174 26.23 19.56 8.26
C GLU A 174 24.98 19.66 9.12
N HIS A 175 23.85 19.91 8.48
CA HIS A 175 22.56 19.84 9.15
C HIS A 175 22.06 18.40 9.08
N GLU A 176 21.68 17.84 10.23
CA GLU A 176 20.82 16.68 10.23
C GLU A 176 19.57 17.02 9.44
N SER A 177 19.08 16.05 8.67
CA SER A 177 17.99 16.24 7.73
C SER A 177 16.74 16.81 8.39
N LEU A 178 16.44 18.06 8.12
CA LEU A 178 15.18 18.68 8.53
C LEU A 178 14.02 18.16 7.69
N CYS A 179 12.87 17.96 8.33
CA CYS A 179 11.62 17.76 7.62
C CYS A 179 11.31 18.98 6.74
N HIS A 180 10.55 18.80 5.66
CA HIS A 180 10.09 19.91 4.82
C HIS A 180 9.35 21.02 5.62
N CYS A 181 8.75 20.69 6.79
CA CYS A 181 8.14 21.65 7.69
C CYS A 181 9.14 22.37 8.63
N GLY A 182 10.45 22.12 8.48
CA GLY A 182 11.52 22.72 9.28
C GLY A 182 11.73 22.09 10.66
N SER A 183 10.95 21.07 11.05
CA SER A 183 11.15 20.35 12.33
C SER A 183 12.26 19.30 12.20
N ASN A 184 13.00 19.10 13.29
CA ASN A 184 13.96 18.02 13.48
C ASN A 184 13.48 16.98 14.52
N ASP A 185 12.22 17.07 14.95
CA ASP A 185 11.63 16.13 15.89
C ASP A 185 11.00 14.95 15.14
N TYR A 186 11.55 13.76 15.34
CA TYR A 186 11.16 12.54 14.62
C TYR A 186 10.86 11.40 15.57
N ILE A 187 10.01 10.50 15.10
CA ILE A 187 9.77 9.22 15.73
C ILE A 187 9.92 8.09 14.70
N THR A 188 10.63 7.03 15.08
CA THR A 188 10.71 5.81 14.27
C THR A 188 9.72 4.80 14.82
N LEU A 189 8.82 4.34 13.95
CA LEU A 189 7.72 3.43 14.28
C LEU A 189 7.80 2.21 13.36
N PHE A 190 7.21 1.10 13.78
CA PHE A 190 6.96 -0.02 12.88
C PHE A 190 6.11 0.44 11.69
N ASP A 191 6.50 0.02 10.48
CA ASP A 191 5.73 0.28 9.26
C ASP A 191 4.97 -0.98 8.85
N PRO A 192 3.66 -1.06 9.09
CA PRO A 192 2.85 -2.21 8.66
C PRO A 192 2.95 -2.49 7.17
N LEU A 193 3.13 -1.45 6.35
CA LEU A 193 3.25 -1.58 4.90
C LEU A 193 4.56 -2.24 4.46
N SER A 194 5.51 -2.43 5.38
CA SER A 194 6.74 -3.19 5.09
C SER A 194 6.49 -4.68 4.86
N ILE A 195 5.36 -5.21 5.33
CA ILE A 195 4.97 -6.62 5.23
C ILE A 195 3.64 -6.84 4.49
N ILE A 196 2.84 -5.78 4.33
CA ILE A 196 1.60 -5.80 3.55
C ILE A 196 1.94 -5.39 2.13
N GLU A 197 1.99 -6.37 1.22
CA GLU A 197 2.34 -6.15 -0.18
C GLU A 197 1.12 -6.36 -1.07
N VAL A 198 0.74 -5.29 -1.78
CA VAL A 198 -0.28 -5.31 -2.84
C VAL A 198 0.36 -4.77 -4.11
N ASP A 199 0.21 -5.50 -5.20
CA ASP A 199 0.71 -5.02 -6.49
C ASP A 199 -0.28 -4.03 -7.12
N THR A 200 0.01 -2.75 -6.97
CA THR A 200 -0.75 -1.67 -7.60
C THR A 200 -0.39 -1.47 -9.07
N ILE A 201 0.70 -2.08 -9.56
CA ILE A 201 1.14 -1.98 -10.96
C ILE A 201 0.19 -2.76 -11.86
N LEU A 202 -0.39 -3.86 -11.36
CA LEU A 202 -1.38 -4.65 -12.09
C LEU A 202 -2.66 -3.88 -12.43
N ILE A 203 -2.90 -2.73 -11.79
CA ILE A 203 -4.01 -1.85 -12.14
C ILE A 203 -3.66 -1.04 -13.40
N SER A 204 -3.61 -1.73 -14.52
CA SER A 204 -3.40 -1.11 -15.83
C SER A 204 -4.06 -1.94 -16.94
N SER A 205 -4.37 -1.32 -18.07
CA SER A 205 -5.04 -1.98 -19.21
C SER A 205 -4.21 -3.08 -19.89
N ARG A 206 -2.94 -3.20 -19.57
CA ARG A 206 -2.00 -4.17 -20.16
C ARG A 206 -1.74 -5.38 -19.29
N HIS A 207 -2.12 -5.32 -18.02
CA HIS A 207 -1.90 -6.42 -17.09
C HIS A 207 -3.12 -7.34 -17.01
N MET A 208 -2.84 -8.62 -16.99
CA MET A 208 -3.85 -9.67 -16.86
C MET A 208 -3.56 -10.46 -15.58
N TYR A 209 -4.59 -10.73 -14.82
CA TYR A 209 -4.51 -11.68 -13.71
C TYR A 209 -4.88 -13.09 -14.18
N ARG A 210 -4.37 -14.08 -13.46
CA ARG A 210 -4.59 -15.50 -13.78
C ARG A 210 -6.10 -15.82 -13.75
N ALA A 211 -6.56 -16.50 -14.81
CA ALA A 211 -7.95 -16.91 -14.89
C ALA A 211 -8.32 -17.90 -13.76
N PRO A 212 -9.54 -17.85 -13.23
CA PRO A 212 -10.01 -18.85 -12.29
C PRO A 212 -9.84 -20.28 -12.84
N TYR A 213 -9.40 -21.17 -11.97
CA TYR A 213 -9.16 -22.60 -12.25
C TYR A 213 -8.08 -22.92 -13.28
N SER A 214 -7.38 -21.93 -13.83
CA SER A 214 -6.17 -22.20 -14.62
C SER A 214 -5.03 -22.72 -13.72
N LEU A 215 -4.19 -23.57 -14.28
CA LEU A 215 -3.03 -24.12 -13.58
C LEU A 215 -1.88 -23.13 -13.57
N HIS A 216 -1.20 -23.07 -12.44
CA HIS A 216 0.01 -22.26 -12.30
C HIS A 216 1.22 -23.07 -12.76
N GLU A 217 2.01 -22.54 -13.70
CA GLU A 217 3.10 -23.23 -14.39
C GLU A 217 4.22 -23.76 -13.47
N LYS A 218 4.48 -23.08 -12.34
CA LYS A 218 5.55 -23.49 -11.40
C LYS A 218 5.08 -24.43 -10.31
N SER A 219 3.84 -24.29 -9.85
CA SER A 219 3.33 -25.06 -8.70
C SER A 219 2.46 -26.24 -9.11
N GLY A 220 1.90 -26.22 -10.33
CA GLY A 220 0.88 -27.18 -10.77
C GLY A 220 -0.48 -27.02 -10.08
N LEU A 221 -0.62 -26.06 -9.16
CA LEU A 221 -1.86 -25.80 -8.44
C LEU A 221 -2.81 -24.93 -9.27
N ALA A 222 -4.11 -25.10 -9.03
CA ALA A 222 -5.13 -24.32 -9.71
C ALA A 222 -5.38 -22.97 -9.00
N SER A 223 -5.78 -21.96 -9.77
CA SER A 223 -6.26 -20.68 -9.25
C SER A 223 -7.70 -20.81 -8.74
N VAL A 224 -7.86 -21.31 -7.50
CA VAL A 224 -9.15 -21.72 -6.94
C VAL A 224 -9.92 -20.55 -6.37
N VAL A 225 -11.21 -20.44 -6.72
CA VAL A 225 -12.17 -19.51 -6.11
C VAL A 225 -12.78 -20.14 -4.86
N PHE A 226 -12.77 -19.40 -3.76
CA PHE A 226 -13.34 -19.84 -2.49
C PHE A 226 -14.04 -18.68 -1.75
N SER A 227 -14.73 -18.97 -0.67
CA SER A 227 -15.37 -17.92 0.14
C SER A 227 -14.32 -17.07 0.84
N HIS A 228 -14.37 -15.74 0.70
CA HIS A 228 -13.48 -14.80 1.37
C HIS A 228 -13.45 -15.02 2.89
N LYS A 229 -14.54 -15.49 3.50
CA LYS A 229 -14.62 -15.83 4.94
C LYS A 229 -13.65 -16.94 5.37
N ASN A 230 -13.18 -17.75 4.41
CA ASN A 230 -12.28 -18.88 4.67
C ASN A 230 -10.81 -18.55 4.38
N ILE A 231 -10.46 -17.27 4.21
CA ILE A 231 -9.08 -16.88 3.81
C ILE A 231 -8.03 -17.38 4.81
N MET A 232 -8.26 -17.28 6.10
CA MET A 232 -7.28 -17.70 7.11
C MET A 232 -7.16 -19.23 7.23
N SER A 233 -8.23 -19.97 6.92
CA SER A 233 -8.24 -21.44 6.93
C SER A 233 -7.88 -22.09 5.58
N PHE A 234 -7.68 -21.28 4.53
CA PHE A 234 -7.32 -21.80 3.23
C PHE A 234 -5.90 -22.37 3.22
N GLU A 235 -5.76 -23.60 2.68
CA GLU A 235 -4.46 -24.25 2.51
C GLU A 235 -4.23 -24.66 1.05
N LYS A 236 -2.97 -24.65 0.62
CA LYS A 236 -2.56 -24.92 -0.77
C LYS A 236 -3.05 -26.27 -1.29
N ASP A 237 -3.18 -27.24 -0.42
CA ASP A 237 -3.69 -28.58 -0.76
C ASP A 237 -5.12 -28.54 -1.34
N GLN A 238 -5.93 -27.53 -0.96
CA GLN A 238 -7.28 -27.31 -1.50
C GLN A 238 -7.25 -26.82 -2.96
N ALA A 239 -6.08 -26.39 -3.44
CA ALA A 239 -5.86 -25.96 -4.83
C ALA A 239 -5.30 -27.09 -5.72
N ASN A 240 -5.17 -28.31 -5.20
CA ASN A 240 -4.81 -29.48 -6.00
C ASN A 240 -5.94 -29.73 -7.04
N PRO A 241 -5.64 -29.73 -8.34
CA PRO A 241 -6.64 -29.94 -9.39
C PRO A 241 -7.51 -31.18 -9.20
N GLU A 242 -6.94 -32.26 -8.67
CA GLU A 242 -7.65 -33.53 -8.41
C GLU A 242 -8.69 -33.43 -7.30
N LYS A 243 -8.59 -32.44 -6.42
CA LYS A 243 -9.51 -32.20 -5.30
C LYS A 243 -10.63 -31.22 -5.62
N ILE A 244 -10.58 -30.55 -6.78
CA ILE A 244 -11.56 -29.53 -7.16
C ILE A 244 -12.79 -30.22 -7.74
N MET A 245 -13.81 -30.40 -6.90
CA MET A 245 -15.06 -31.04 -7.30
C MET A 245 -16.12 -30.06 -7.81
N LYS A 246 -16.05 -28.79 -7.41
CA LYS A 246 -17.02 -27.75 -7.80
C LYS A 246 -16.32 -26.43 -8.05
N THR A 247 -16.80 -25.72 -9.06
CA THR A 247 -16.33 -24.37 -9.39
C THR A 247 -17.25 -23.29 -8.80
N LYS A 248 -16.69 -22.12 -8.51
CA LYS A 248 -17.41 -20.92 -8.06
C LYS A 248 -17.04 -19.77 -8.97
N THR A 249 -17.92 -18.82 -9.09
CA THR A 249 -17.68 -17.57 -9.84
C THR A 249 -16.80 -16.64 -9.03
N PHE A 250 -15.76 -16.07 -9.64
CA PHE A 250 -14.85 -15.12 -8.99
C PHE A 250 -15.46 -13.73 -8.90
N MET A 251 -16.03 -13.21 -9.99
CA MET A 251 -16.76 -11.95 -10.00
C MET A 251 -18.24 -12.20 -9.64
N LYS A 252 -18.74 -11.49 -8.65
CA LYS A 252 -20.15 -11.55 -8.23
C LYS A 252 -20.95 -10.54 -9.01
N THR A 253 -21.54 -10.97 -10.12
CA THR A 253 -22.35 -10.12 -11.01
C THR A 253 -23.72 -9.73 -10.44
N ASP A 254 -24.10 -10.30 -9.29
CA ASP A 254 -25.31 -9.99 -8.51
C ASP A 254 -25.07 -8.94 -7.42
N ALA A 255 -24.03 -8.14 -7.56
CA ALA A 255 -23.70 -7.08 -6.61
C ALA A 255 -24.81 -6.04 -6.48
N LYS A 256 -25.01 -5.56 -5.25
CA LYS A 256 -25.94 -4.47 -4.99
C LYS A 256 -25.38 -3.18 -5.60
N LYS A 257 -26.14 -2.58 -6.53
CA LYS A 257 -25.74 -1.32 -7.17
C LYS A 257 -25.38 -0.25 -6.14
N GLY A 258 -24.19 0.33 -6.30
CA GLY A 258 -23.72 1.45 -5.47
C GLY A 258 -23.26 1.07 -4.07
N GLU A 259 -23.13 -0.22 -3.70
CA GLU A 259 -22.59 -0.58 -2.38
C GLU A 259 -21.18 -0.03 -2.15
N ALA A 260 -20.38 0.10 -3.22
CA ALA A 260 -19.04 0.65 -3.19
C ALA A 260 -18.97 2.20 -3.30
N TYR A 261 -20.11 2.91 -3.27
CA TYR A 261 -20.14 4.37 -3.38
C TYR A 261 -19.29 5.05 -2.30
N LYS A 262 -19.52 4.67 -1.04
CA LYS A 262 -18.80 5.26 0.10
C LYS A 262 -17.29 5.03 0.00
N LEU A 263 -16.87 3.82 -0.34
CA LEU A 263 -15.46 3.47 -0.54
C LEU A 263 -14.81 4.35 -1.63
N LEU A 264 -15.51 4.50 -2.75
CA LEU A 264 -15.02 5.28 -3.89
C LEU A 264 -14.81 6.76 -3.50
N ILE A 265 -15.81 7.39 -2.85
CA ILE A 265 -15.72 8.79 -2.42
C ILE A 265 -14.57 8.97 -1.42
N GLN A 266 -14.48 8.13 -0.40
CA GLN A 266 -13.41 8.23 0.60
C GLN A 266 -12.02 8.06 0.01
N ALA A 267 -11.86 7.18 -0.99
CA ALA A 267 -10.59 7.01 -1.68
C ALA A 267 -10.17 8.24 -2.50
N PHE A 268 -11.12 8.96 -3.05
CA PHE A 268 -10.84 10.20 -3.80
C PHE A 268 -10.56 11.39 -2.88
N ASP A 269 -11.31 11.53 -1.79
CA ASP A 269 -11.10 12.59 -0.80
C ASP A 269 -9.73 12.45 -0.11
N HIS A 270 -9.36 11.23 0.28
CA HIS A 270 -8.08 10.92 0.91
C HIS A 270 -6.87 11.40 0.09
N GLN A 271 -6.88 11.21 -1.22
CA GLN A 271 -5.76 11.61 -2.07
C GLN A 271 -5.73 13.14 -2.29
N THR A 272 -6.88 13.80 -2.29
CA THR A 272 -6.97 15.25 -2.38
C THR A 272 -6.35 15.91 -1.15
N GLU A 273 -6.56 15.36 0.03
CA GLU A 273 -5.92 15.79 1.27
C GLU A 273 -4.40 15.61 1.24
N GLN A 274 -3.90 14.45 0.79
CA GLN A 274 -2.46 14.20 0.66
C GLN A 274 -1.79 15.17 -0.33
N ASN A 275 -2.41 15.43 -1.48
CA ASN A 275 -1.90 16.38 -2.47
C ASN A 275 -1.95 17.83 -1.97
N SER A 276 -2.93 18.21 -1.15
CA SER A 276 -3.01 19.55 -0.55
C SER A 276 -1.93 19.79 0.50
N ILE A 277 -1.48 18.75 1.19
CA ILE A 277 -0.37 18.80 2.16
C ILE A 277 0.97 18.93 1.41
N THR A 278 1.13 18.25 0.28
CA THR A 278 2.37 18.31 -0.54
C THR A 278 2.51 19.59 -1.34
N ASN A 279 1.41 20.25 -1.74
CA ASN A 279 1.44 21.50 -2.51
C ASN A 279 1.49 22.77 -1.65
N ARG A 280 1.42 22.67 -0.33
CA ARG A 280 1.61 23.78 0.62
C ARG A 280 3.04 23.89 1.16
N SER A 281 3.97 23.13 0.58
CA SER A 281 5.40 23.10 0.95
C SER A 281 6.29 23.74 -0.12
#